data_16aaff30bf7d70d74b3c1c84e8b3d04e
#
_entry.id   16aaff30bf7d70d74b3c1c84e8b3d04e
#
_cell.length_a   1.000
_cell.length_b   1.000
_cell.length_c   1.000
_cell.angle_alpha   90.00
_cell.angle_beta   90.00
_cell.angle_gamma   90.00
#
_symmetry.space_group_name_H-M   'P 1'
#
loop_
_entity.id
_entity.type
_entity.pdbx_description
1 polymer ?
#
loop_
_entity_poly.entity_id
_entity_poly.type
_entity_poly.pdbx_seq_one_letter_code
_entity_poly.pdbx_strand_id
1 'polypeptide(L)'
;AGRNLTHSQVQTLIGSIGFSKGNDIWIPSNDRGRLDRTLANDMVCHEGLPTLPEAISNVLCEVDVIWIRRGSGEIAALFEVEHSTPVYSGLLRFNDFRLAVPTMRPRFTIVSNDTRRSLFVRQVNRPTFKASGLVDVCTFLEYANVYEWWKRLSGKRDSLESAIIQ
;
A
#
# COMPACT_ATOMS: atom_id res chain seq x y z
N ALA A 1 -23.55 -0.52 4.02
CA ALA A 1 -23.23 -1.94 3.90
C ALA A 1 -21.84 -2.08 3.30
N GLY A 2 -20.86 -2.47 4.10
CA GLY A 2 -19.49 -2.63 3.64
C GLY A 2 -19.40 -3.75 2.61
N ARG A 3 -18.81 -3.46 1.44
CA ARG A 3 -18.43 -4.52 0.51
C ARG A 3 -17.37 -5.40 1.17
N ASN A 4 -17.56 -6.71 1.10
CA ASN A 4 -16.53 -7.66 1.47
C ASN A 4 -15.48 -7.70 0.35
N LEU A 5 -14.44 -6.87 0.48
CA LEU A 5 -13.33 -6.86 -0.47
C LEU A 5 -12.35 -7.98 -0.14
N THR A 6 -11.88 -8.66 -1.18
CA THR A 6 -10.80 -9.66 -1.04
C THR A 6 -9.45 -8.95 -0.90
N HIS A 7 -8.45 -9.67 -0.41
CA HIS A 7 -7.06 -9.18 -0.37
C HIS A 7 -6.61 -8.66 -1.73
N SER A 8 -6.83 -9.42 -2.79
CA SER A 8 -6.43 -9.05 -4.15
C SER A 8 -7.18 -7.82 -4.66
N GLN A 9 -8.46 -7.68 -4.33
CA GLN A 9 -9.23 -6.48 -4.68
C GLN A 9 -8.69 -5.24 -3.98
N VAL A 10 -8.35 -5.33 -2.69
CA VAL A 10 -7.76 -4.22 -1.95
C VAL A 10 -6.39 -3.85 -2.53
N GLN A 11 -5.53 -4.82 -2.83
CA GLN A 11 -4.26 -4.57 -3.52
C GLN A 11 -4.49 -3.82 -4.84
N THR A 12 -5.48 -4.23 -5.63
CA THR A 12 -5.82 -3.61 -6.90
C THR A 12 -6.26 -2.16 -6.71
N LEU A 13 -7.12 -1.89 -5.74
CA LEU A 13 -7.58 -0.53 -5.44
C LEU A 13 -6.43 0.38 -5.03
N ILE A 14 -5.58 -0.07 -4.13
CA ILE A 14 -4.41 0.69 -3.65
C ILE A 14 -3.45 0.96 -4.80
N GLY A 15 -3.19 -0.02 -5.64
CA GLY A 15 -2.35 0.13 -6.83
C GLY A 15 -2.93 1.15 -7.81
N SER A 16 -4.22 1.08 -8.08
CA SER A 16 -4.93 2.03 -8.96
C SER A 16 -4.85 3.46 -8.44
N ILE A 17 -5.04 3.64 -7.14
CA ILE A 17 -4.92 4.95 -6.47
C ILE A 17 -3.49 5.50 -6.67
N GLY A 18 -2.48 4.70 -6.38
CA GLY A 18 -1.08 5.09 -6.52
C GLY A 18 -0.71 5.44 -7.95
N PHE A 19 -1.15 4.65 -8.90
CA PHE A 19 -0.94 4.92 -10.32
C PHE A 19 -1.56 6.25 -10.74
N SER A 20 -2.78 6.54 -10.31
CA SER A 20 -3.46 7.82 -10.57
C SER A 20 -2.74 9.01 -9.95
N LYS A 21 -1.97 8.79 -8.89
CA LYS A 21 -1.21 9.84 -8.20
C LYS A 21 0.22 10.03 -8.74
N GLY A 22 0.56 9.37 -9.83
CA GLY A 22 1.88 9.54 -10.47
C GLY A 22 2.93 8.56 -9.98
N ASN A 23 2.53 7.43 -9.43
CA ASN A 23 3.45 6.38 -9.02
C ASN A 23 3.41 5.19 -9.96
N ASP A 24 4.55 4.53 -10.11
CA ASP A 24 4.60 3.16 -10.57
C ASP A 24 4.28 2.24 -9.40
N ILE A 25 3.74 1.06 -9.71
CA ILE A 25 3.22 0.15 -8.71
C ILE A 25 4.03 -1.14 -8.72
N TRP A 26 4.39 -1.61 -7.54
CA TRP A 26 4.96 -2.94 -7.36
C TRP A 26 4.05 -3.76 -6.45
N ILE A 27 3.75 -4.97 -6.87
CA ILE A 27 2.96 -5.96 -6.13
C ILE A 27 3.72 -7.29 -6.26
N PRO A 28 3.75 -8.13 -5.21
CA PRO A 28 4.43 -9.42 -5.27
C PRO A 28 4.04 -10.23 -6.50
N SER A 29 5.01 -10.86 -7.16
CA SER A 29 4.77 -11.58 -8.42
C SER A 29 3.69 -12.64 -8.31
N ASN A 30 3.60 -13.32 -7.17
CA ASN A 30 2.57 -14.34 -6.93
C ASN A 30 1.15 -13.77 -6.85
N ASP A 31 1.00 -12.48 -6.54
CA ASP A 31 -0.29 -11.83 -6.39
C ASP A 31 -0.77 -11.15 -7.66
N ARG A 32 0.13 -10.85 -8.60
CA ARG A 32 -0.20 -10.09 -9.82
C ARG A 32 -1.25 -10.77 -10.68
N GLY A 33 -1.23 -12.10 -10.76
CA GLY A 33 -2.21 -12.86 -11.51
C GLY A 33 -3.61 -12.90 -10.90
N ARG A 34 -3.74 -12.47 -9.64
CA ARG A 34 -5.00 -12.46 -8.89
C ARG A 34 -5.65 -11.08 -8.81
N LEU A 35 -5.02 -10.05 -9.37
CA LEU A 35 -5.55 -8.69 -9.34
C LEU A 35 -6.86 -8.60 -10.12
N ASP A 36 -7.78 -7.80 -9.61
CA ASP A 36 -9.09 -7.57 -10.24
C ASP A 36 -8.96 -6.46 -11.29
N ARG A 37 -8.70 -6.84 -12.53
CA ARG A 37 -8.50 -5.91 -13.65
C ARG A 37 -9.75 -5.13 -14.04
N THR A 38 -10.92 -5.51 -13.55
CA THR A 38 -12.13 -4.71 -13.73
C THR A 38 -12.10 -3.41 -12.91
N LEU A 39 -11.30 -3.40 -11.82
CA LEU A 39 -11.12 -2.23 -10.97
C LEU A 39 -9.98 -1.33 -11.46
N ALA A 40 -8.99 -1.86 -12.18
CA ALA A 40 -7.80 -1.12 -12.61
C ALA A 40 -7.17 -1.77 -13.85
N ASN A 41 -7.75 -1.52 -15.01
CA ASN A 41 -7.25 -2.07 -16.29
C ASN A 41 -6.03 -1.33 -16.85
N ASP A 42 -5.80 -0.09 -16.41
CA ASP A 42 -4.72 0.79 -16.86
C ASP A 42 -3.47 0.76 -15.95
N MET A 43 -3.57 0.11 -14.80
CA MET A 43 -2.45 0.01 -13.87
C MET A 43 -1.36 -0.92 -14.39
N VAL A 44 -0.14 -0.42 -14.42
CA VAL A 44 1.04 -1.20 -14.80
C VAL A 44 1.87 -1.50 -13.57
N CYS A 45 2.17 -2.78 -13.35
CA CYS A 45 3.05 -3.21 -12.26
C CYS A 45 4.50 -3.29 -12.77
N HIS A 46 5.43 -2.75 -11.98
CA HIS A 46 6.86 -2.95 -12.20
C HIS A 46 7.24 -4.40 -12.00
N GLU A 47 8.14 -4.91 -12.80
CA GLU A 47 8.65 -6.27 -12.68
C GLU A 47 9.69 -6.41 -11.57
N GLY A 48 10.43 -5.33 -11.28
CA GLY A 48 11.49 -5.32 -10.28
C GLY A 48 11.39 -4.15 -9.32
N LEU A 49 12.01 -4.32 -8.17
CA LEU A 49 12.16 -3.26 -7.18
C LEU A 49 13.35 -2.36 -7.50
N PRO A 50 13.39 -1.09 -7.00
CA PRO A 50 14.58 -0.26 -7.07
C PRO A 50 15.80 -0.96 -6.48
N THR A 51 16.99 -0.54 -6.91
CA THR A 51 18.26 -1.09 -6.36
C THR A 51 18.41 -0.65 -4.91
N LEU A 52 18.35 -1.61 -4.01
CA LEU A 52 18.48 -1.44 -2.56
C LEU A 52 19.39 -2.54 -2.00
N PRO A 53 19.88 -2.40 -0.76
CA PRO A 53 20.64 -3.49 -0.13
C PRO A 53 19.85 -4.80 -0.14
N GLU A 54 20.52 -5.91 -0.42
CA GLU A 54 19.90 -7.22 -0.59
C GLU A 54 18.99 -7.61 0.59
N ALA A 55 19.43 -7.35 1.82
CA ALA A 55 18.66 -7.69 3.02
C ALA A 55 17.29 -7.03 3.02
N ILE A 56 17.20 -5.76 2.59
CA ILE A 56 15.91 -5.05 2.56
C ILE A 56 15.10 -5.39 1.31
N SER A 57 15.74 -5.70 0.19
CA SER A 57 15.04 -6.16 -1.01
C SER A 57 14.27 -7.44 -0.74
N ASN A 58 14.83 -8.36 0.02
CA ASN A 58 14.16 -9.60 0.43
C ASN A 58 12.96 -9.35 1.34
N VAL A 59 13.01 -8.32 2.16
CA VAL A 59 11.86 -7.89 2.99
C VAL A 59 10.78 -7.24 2.13
N LEU A 60 11.18 -6.33 1.24
CA LEU A 60 10.25 -5.57 0.40
C LEU A 60 9.48 -6.46 -0.58
N CYS A 61 10.04 -7.56 -1.04
CA CYS A 61 9.34 -8.46 -1.95
C CYS A 61 8.12 -9.13 -1.32
N GLU A 62 7.96 -9.06 0.00
CA GLU A 62 6.79 -9.55 0.73
C GLU A 62 5.74 -8.47 1.03
N VAL A 63 6.05 -7.20 0.78
CA VAL A 63 5.11 -6.09 1.01
C VAL A 63 4.01 -6.11 -0.05
N ASP A 64 2.76 -5.98 0.35
CA ASP A 64 1.60 -6.21 -0.50
C ASP A 64 1.45 -5.21 -1.64
N VAL A 65 1.72 -3.92 -1.41
CA VAL A 65 1.73 -2.88 -2.44
C VAL A 65 2.80 -1.85 -2.12
N ILE A 66 3.59 -1.50 -3.12
CA ILE A 66 4.60 -0.44 -3.03
C ILE A 66 4.33 0.61 -4.11
N TRP A 67 4.30 1.87 -3.71
CA TRP A 67 4.27 3.00 -4.63
C TRP A 67 5.69 3.51 -4.84
N ILE A 68 6.08 3.62 -6.10
CA ILE A 68 7.40 4.11 -6.53
C ILE A 68 7.17 5.37 -7.35
N ARG A 69 7.68 6.50 -6.89
CA ARG A 69 7.48 7.79 -7.56
C ARG A 69 8.09 7.77 -8.95
N ARG A 70 7.29 8.08 -9.97
CA ARG A 70 7.80 8.22 -11.33
C ARG A 70 8.83 9.33 -11.41
N GLY A 71 9.88 9.09 -12.20
CA GLY A 71 10.97 10.02 -12.38
C GLY A 71 12.10 9.83 -11.38
N SER A 72 11.85 9.95 -10.08
CA SER A 72 12.89 9.80 -9.06
C SER A 72 13.19 8.35 -8.70
N GLY A 73 12.22 7.45 -8.84
CA GLY A 73 12.36 6.06 -8.41
C GLY A 73 12.33 5.87 -6.91
N GLU A 74 12.04 6.91 -6.13
CA GLU A 74 11.92 6.80 -4.67
C GLU A 74 10.68 6.04 -4.27
N ILE A 75 10.80 5.25 -3.21
CA ILE A 75 9.66 4.59 -2.60
C ILE A 75 8.82 5.65 -1.87
N ALA A 76 7.58 5.85 -2.35
CA ALA A 76 6.66 6.84 -1.81
C ALA A 76 5.76 6.30 -0.73
N ALA A 77 5.39 5.01 -0.81
CA ALA A 77 4.49 4.38 0.16
C ALA A 77 4.64 2.86 0.17
N LEU A 78 4.42 2.28 1.34
CA LEU A 78 4.38 0.84 1.59
C LEU A 78 3.04 0.50 2.26
N PHE A 79 2.34 -0.49 1.71
CA PHE A 79 1.05 -0.93 2.22
C PHE A 79 1.09 -2.43 2.52
N GLU A 80 0.64 -2.78 3.71
CA GLU A 80 0.37 -4.16 4.10
C GLU A 80 -1.14 -4.35 4.23
N VAL A 81 -1.69 -5.32 3.51
CA VAL A 81 -3.12 -5.62 3.49
C VAL A 81 -3.37 -6.85 4.37
N GLU A 82 -3.97 -6.62 5.52
CA GLU A 82 -4.12 -7.64 6.55
C GLU A 82 -5.57 -8.09 6.70
N HIS A 83 -5.86 -9.33 6.37
CA HIS A 83 -7.19 -9.93 6.54
C HIS A 83 -7.30 -10.71 7.86
N SER A 84 -6.49 -11.74 8.00
CA SER A 84 -6.47 -12.64 9.15
C SER A 84 -5.07 -12.88 9.71
N THR A 85 -4.06 -12.31 9.05
CA THR A 85 -2.67 -12.44 9.43
C THR A 85 -2.30 -11.50 10.59
N PRO A 86 -1.22 -11.79 11.34
CA PRO A 86 -0.77 -10.90 12.40
C PRO A 86 -0.32 -9.54 11.85
N VAL A 87 -0.87 -8.46 12.40
CA VAL A 87 -0.52 -7.08 12.02
C VAL A 87 0.97 -6.80 12.27
N TYR A 88 1.56 -7.41 13.29
CA TYR A 88 2.96 -7.14 13.63
C TYR A 88 3.93 -7.57 12.52
N SER A 89 3.60 -8.55 11.70
CA SER A 89 4.48 -8.97 10.58
C SER A 89 4.68 -7.85 9.57
N GLY A 90 3.60 -7.15 9.19
CA GLY A 90 3.69 -5.95 8.35
C GLY A 90 4.45 -4.82 9.03
N LEU A 91 4.20 -4.61 10.32
CA LEU A 91 4.93 -3.60 11.10
C LEU A 91 6.43 -3.88 11.17
N LEU A 92 6.82 -5.15 11.30
CA LEU A 92 8.24 -5.54 11.29
C LEU A 92 8.89 -5.23 9.94
N ARG A 93 8.22 -5.53 8.82
CA ARG A 93 8.74 -5.20 7.49
C ARG A 93 8.90 -3.69 7.30
N PHE A 94 7.94 -2.90 7.74
CA PHE A 94 8.05 -1.43 7.73
C PHE A 94 9.22 -0.94 8.57
N ASN A 95 9.37 -1.51 9.75
CA ASN A 95 10.45 -1.13 10.67
C ASN A 95 11.83 -1.47 10.11
N ASP A 96 11.97 -2.65 9.51
CA ASP A 96 13.20 -3.07 8.85
C ASP A 96 13.59 -2.11 7.72
N PHE A 97 12.61 -1.70 6.90
CA PHE A 97 12.85 -0.71 5.85
C PHE A 97 13.32 0.62 6.45
N ARG A 98 12.62 1.11 7.45
CA ARG A 98 12.93 2.38 8.10
C ARG A 98 14.35 2.40 8.68
N LEU A 99 14.78 1.30 9.29
CA LEU A 99 16.11 1.18 9.87
C LEU A 99 17.21 1.00 8.81
N ALA A 100 16.92 0.25 7.74
CA ALA A 100 17.91 -0.04 6.70
C ALA A 100 18.08 1.10 5.70
N VAL A 101 17.04 1.91 5.48
CA VAL A 101 17.04 2.99 4.49
C VAL A 101 16.55 4.30 5.13
N PRO A 102 17.29 4.86 6.09
CA PRO A 102 16.85 6.02 6.86
C PRO A 102 16.75 7.30 6.02
N THR A 103 17.32 7.33 4.83
CA THR A 103 17.25 8.47 3.90
C THR A 103 15.93 8.57 3.15
N MET A 104 15.19 7.46 3.02
CA MET A 104 13.86 7.44 2.43
C MET A 104 12.81 7.51 3.52
N ARG A 105 11.74 8.29 3.28
CA ARG A 105 10.64 8.49 4.23
C ARG A 105 9.30 8.23 3.55
N PRO A 106 9.01 6.98 3.18
CA PRO A 106 7.72 6.64 2.60
C PRO A 106 6.62 6.71 3.64
N ARG A 107 5.38 6.71 3.18
CA ARG A 107 4.23 6.44 4.04
C ARG A 107 4.19 4.94 4.35
N PHE A 108 3.89 4.61 5.59
CA PHE A 108 3.66 3.23 6.05
C PHE A 108 2.21 3.09 6.45
N THR A 109 1.49 2.17 5.82
CA THR A 109 0.06 2.00 6.10
C THR A 109 -0.31 0.53 6.23
N ILE A 110 -0.93 0.18 7.34
CA ILE A 110 -1.62 -1.10 7.53
C ILE A 110 -3.05 -0.91 7.06
N VAL A 111 -3.50 -1.75 6.15
CA VAL A 111 -4.85 -1.72 5.58
C VAL A 111 -5.59 -2.97 6.04
N SER A 112 -6.71 -2.78 6.72
CA SER A 112 -7.50 -3.89 7.25
C SER A 112 -8.96 -3.47 7.45
N ASN A 113 -9.79 -4.35 8.00
CA ASN A 113 -11.12 -3.97 8.40
C ASN A 113 -11.10 -3.20 9.73
N ASP A 114 -12.18 -2.48 10.03
CA ASP A 114 -12.30 -1.63 11.21
C ASP A 114 -12.19 -2.41 12.53
N THR A 115 -12.61 -3.67 12.56
CA THR A 115 -12.53 -4.51 13.75
C THR A 115 -11.10 -4.76 14.22
N ARG A 116 -10.12 -4.53 13.35
CA ARG A 116 -8.69 -4.75 13.65
C ARG A 116 -7.95 -3.47 14.06
N ARG A 117 -8.64 -2.34 14.15
CA ARG A 117 -8.03 -1.06 14.53
C ARG A 117 -7.39 -1.12 15.92
N SER A 118 -8.10 -1.67 16.91
CA SER A 118 -7.56 -1.79 18.27
C SER A 118 -6.36 -2.72 18.33
N LEU A 119 -6.33 -3.78 17.54
CA LEU A 119 -5.15 -4.64 17.39
C LEU A 119 -3.97 -3.86 16.82
N PHE A 120 -4.19 -3.07 15.77
CA PHE A 120 -3.16 -2.20 15.19
C PHE A 120 -2.58 -1.25 16.24
N VAL A 121 -3.44 -0.53 16.97
CA VAL A 121 -3.02 0.42 18.01
C VAL A 121 -2.15 -0.27 19.05
N ARG A 122 -2.57 -1.43 19.52
CA ARG A 122 -1.83 -2.21 20.52
C ARG A 122 -0.47 -2.67 19.97
N GLN A 123 -0.44 -3.15 18.73
CA GLN A 123 0.79 -3.69 18.13
C GLN A 123 1.80 -2.60 17.76
N VAL A 124 1.35 -1.48 17.18
CA VAL A 124 2.25 -0.39 16.78
C VAL A 124 2.85 0.33 18.00
N ASN A 125 2.20 0.25 19.16
CA ASN A 125 2.68 0.81 20.40
C ASN A 125 3.62 -0.11 21.20
N ARG A 126 4.00 -1.25 20.65
CA ARG A 126 5.02 -2.11 21.28
C ARG A 126 6.32 -1.34 21.47
N PRO A 127 7.07 -1.61 22.55
CA PRO A 127 8.32 -0.90 22.84
C PRO A 127 9.31 -0.86 21.68
N THR A 128 9.42 -1.94 20.90
CA THR A 128 10.30 -1.99 19.73
C THR A 128 9.93 -0.95 18.67
N PHE A 129 8.64 -0.75 18.40
CA PHE A 129 8.17 0.22 17.40
C PHE A 129 8.17 1.66 17.94
N LYS A 130 7.96 1.84 19.23
CA LYS A 130 8.13 3.14 19.87
C LYS A 130 9.59 3.59 19.85
N ALA A 131 10.51 2.70 20.16
CA ALA A 131 11.95 2.99 20.21
C ALA A 131 12.50 3.38 18.84
N SER A 132 12.01 2.77 17.76
CA SER A 132 12.42 3.10 16.39
C SER A 132 11.68 4.30 15.80
N GLY A 133 10.61 4.77 16.43
CA GLY A 133 9.77 5.85 15.94
C GLY A 133 8.75 5.44 14.86
N LEU A 134 8.59 4.14 14.60
CA LEU A 134 7.60 3.66 13.63
C LEU A 134 6.18 4.08 14.02
N VAL A 135 5.86 4.08 15.32
CA VAL A 135 4.54 4.47 15.84
C VAL A 135 4.10 5.87 15.38
N ASP A 136 5.06 6.78 15.15
CA ASP A 136 4.76 8.16 14.76
C ASP A 136 4.50 8.33 13.26
N VAL A 137 4.88 7.35 12.44
CA VAL A 137 4.85 7.44 10.97
C VAL A 137 4.01 6.37 10.31
N CYS A 138 3.49 5.42 11.07
CA CYS A 138 2.64 4.34 10.56
C CYS A 138 1.17 4.63 10.82
N THR A 139 0.33 4.49 9.81
CA THR A 139 -1.10 4.75 9.88
C THR A 139 -1.91 3.49 9.62
N PHE A 140 -3.17 3.53 10.02
CA PHE A 140 -4.16 2.50 9.77
C PHE A 140 -5.22 3.04 8.81
N LEU A 141 -5.57 2.25 7.79
CA LEU A 141 -6.59 2.60 6.82
C LEU A 141 -7.58 1.46 6.67
N GLU A 142 -8.86 1.75 6.80
CA GLU A 142 -9.93 0.76 6.68
C GLU A 142 -10.23 0.45 5.20
N TYR A 143 -10.63 -0.78 4.90
CA TYR A 143 -11.02 -1.20 3.55
C TYR A 143 -12.11 -0.31 2.93
N ALA A 144 -13.10 0.07 3.73
CA ALA A 144 -14.16 0.96 3.28
C ALA A 144 -13.60 2.30 2.80
N ASN A 145 -12.62 2.84 3.50
CA ASN A 145 -11.98 4.11 3.14
C ASN A 145 -11.11 3.98 1.88
N VAL A 146 -10.45 2.84 1.67
CA VAL A 146 -9.72 2.57 0.42
C VAL A 146 -10.69 2.59 -0.77
N TYR A 147 -11.81 1.90 -0.65
CA TYR A 147 -12.83 1.85 -1.70
C TYR A 147 -13.39 3.25 -2.01
N GLU A 148 -13.73 4.03 -0.99
CA GLU A 148 -14.24 5.39 -1.17
C GLU A 148 -13.19 6.32 -1.79
N TRP A 149 -11.94 6.17 -1.43
CA TRP A 149 -10.84 6.93 -2.02
C TRP A 149 -10.69 6.61 -3.52
N TRP A 150 -10.64 5.33 -3.86
CA TRP A 150 -10.58 4.87 -5.25
C TRP A 150 -11.76 5.39 -6.06
N LYS A 151 -12.96 5.30 -5.52
CA LYS A 151 -14.20 5.75 -6.17
C LYS A 151 -14.19 7.25 -6.46
N ARG A 152 -13.71 8.06 -5.53
CA ARG A 152 -13.58 9.51 -5.72
C ARG A 152 -12.61 9.86 -6.85
N LEU A 153 -11.48 9.18 -6.93
CA LEU A 153 -10.50 9.40 -8.00
C LEU A 153 -11.03 8.93 -9.36
N SER A 154 -11.72 7.81 -9.42
CA SER A 154 -12.38 7.32 -10.63
C SER A 154 -13.47 8.27 -11.11
N GLY A 155 -14.31 8.76 -10.22
CA GLY A 155 -15.37 9.73 -10.54
C GLY A 155 -14.81 11.05 -11.07
N LYS A 156 -13.70 11.55 -10.54
CA LYS A 156 -13.01 12.74 -11.07
C LYS A 156 -12.49 12.51 -12.49
N ARG A 157 -11.92 11.34 -12.76
CA ARG A 157 -11.41 10.99 -14.08
C ARG A 157 -12.53 10.96 -15.11
N ASP A 158 -13.65 10.30 -14.80
CA ASP A 158 -14.82 10.20 -15.66
C ASP A 158 -15.40 11.58 -15.97
N SER A 159 -15.45 12.47 -14.98
CA SER A 159 -15.91 13.84 -15.15
C SER A 159 -15.01 14.66 -16.08
N LEU A 160 -13.68 14.49 -15.96
CA LEU A 160 -12.71 15.15 -16.82
C LEU A 160 -12.77 14.64 -18.26
N GLU A 161 -12.88 13.33 -18.47
CA GLU A 161 -13.04 12.73 -19.79
C GLU A 161 -14.33 13.21 -20.47
N SER A 162 -15.43 13.26 -19.74
CA SER A 162 -16.71 13.78 -20.25
C SER A 162 -16.63 15.26 -20.63
N ALA A 163 -15.87 16.07 -19.90
CA ALA A 163 -15.67 17.49 -20.22
C ALA A 163 -14.81 17.71 -21.48
N ILE A 164 -13.88 16.80 -21.78
CA ILE A 164 -13.01 16.88 -22.94
C ILE A 164 -13.78 16.48 -24.23
N ILE A 165 -14.76 15.60 -24.13
CA ILE A 165 -15.55 15.09 -25.26
C ILE A 165 -16.65 16.09 -25.72
N GLN A 166 -17.02 17.04 -24.86
CA GLN A 166 -17.95 18.12 -25.18
C GLN A 166 -17.25 19.31 -25.84
#